data_27cd533b8358b111f933a69c1dcd88b8
#
_entry.id   27cd533b8358b111f933a69c1dcd88b8
#
_cell.length_a   1.000
_cell.length_b   1.000
_cell.length_c   1.000
_cell.angle_alpha   90.00
_cell.angle_beta   90.00
_cell.angle_gamma   90.00
#
_symmetry.space_group_name_H-M   'P 1'
#
loop_
_entity.id
_entity.type
_entity.pdbx_description
1 polymer ?
#
loop_
_entity_poly.entity_id
_entity_poly.type
_entity_poly.pdbx_seq_one_letter_code
_entity_poly.pdbx_strand_id
1 'polypeptide(L)'
;FINSDILTDKNFENIFGTSTSNGILLIANSLLLGFILYYGFKYLMSHITYQRVDSPFSFIIKIIIFGICMNFSFFILQFLLDLNSNISLAIRSLGKNLFGSELSFSELINKINTNISIDTSSLNIFSVDGLIKSTLSLSLLNLVFSYSFRYIMVKVFILLAPFAFLSLSLDSTSWFFKSWLKNLFSLLFIQIIVSLVLLILFSLDFSSSNLFNKFVYVGGIYSLI
;
A
#
# COMPACT_ATOMS: atom_id res chain seq x y z
N PHE A 1 -1.17 -10.53 1.07
CA PHE A 1 -1.10 -9.55 -0.02
C PHE A 1 -2.28 -8.60 0.05
N ILE A 2 -2.05 -7.36 -0.33
CA ILE A 2 -3.06 -6.31 -0.37
C ILE A 2 -3.77 -6.43 -1.72
N ASN A 3 -5.04 -6.80 -1.71
CA ASN A 3 -5.93 -6.91 -2.87
C ASN A 3 -7.23 -6.14 -2.60
N SER A 4 -8.16 -6.16 -3.52
CA SER A 4 -9.46 -5.49 -3.39
C SER A 4 -10.35 -6.04 -2.27
N ASP A 5 -10.08 -7.25 -1.75
CA ASP A 5 -10.83 -7.82 -0.62
C ASP A 5 -10.78 -6.93 0.64
N ILE A 6 -9.76 -6.06 0.74
CA ILE A 6 -9.68 -5.03 1.79
C ILE A 6 -10.89 -4.09 1.75
N LEU A 7 -11.41 -3.82 0.56
CA LEU A 7 -12.54 -2.93 0.32
C LEU A 7 -13.89 -3.64 0.50
N THR A 8 -13.93 -4.96 0.33
CA THR A 8 -15.17 -5.77 0.42
C THR A 8 -15.56 -6.11 1.86
N ASP A 9 -14.73 -5.76 2.85
CA ASP A 9 -15.10 -5.84 4.26
C ASP A 9 -16.28 -4.89 4.52
N LYS A 10 -17.45 -5.44 4.88
CA LYS A 10 -18.69 -4.67 5.12
C LYS A 10 -18.50 -3.52 6.10
N ASN A 11 -17.65 -3.70 7.10
CA ASN A 11 -17.38 -2.64 8.07
C ASN A 11 -16.59 -1.50 7.42
N PHE A 12 -15.63 -1.83 6.56
CA PHE A 12 -14.84 -0.84 5.85
C PHE A 12 -15.67 -0.10 4.80
N GLU A 13 -16.50 -0.81 4.06
CA GLU A 13 -17.44 -0.25 3.09
C GLU A 13 -18.42 0.74 3.75
N ASN A 14 -18.94 0.39 4.93
CA ASN A 14 -19.80 1.28 5.70
C ASN A 14 -19.07 2.53 6.21
N ILE A 15 -17.80 2.40 6.63
CA ILE A 15 -16.98 3.55 7.06
C ILE A 15 -16.69 4.46 5.87
N PHE A 16 -16.39 3.90 4.72
CA PHE A 16 -16.14 4.68 3.49
C PHE A 16 -17.41 5.39 3.02
N GLY A 17 -18.56 4.72 3.08
CA GLY A 17 -19.87 5.28 2.73
C GLY A 17 -20.19 5.15 1.24
N THR A 18 -20.13 3.94 0.68
CA THR A 18 -20.55 3.66 -0.70
C THR A 18 -22.04 3.90 -0.91
N SER A 19 -22.83 3.82 0.15
CA SER A 19 -24.24 4.20 0.21
C SER A 19 -24.34 5.61 0.79
N THR A 20 -24.87 6.54 0.03
CA THR A 20 -24.87 8.01 0.15
C THR A 20 -25.28 8.65 1.49
N SER A 21 -25.66 7.89 2.48
CA SER A 21 -26.24 8.43 3.72
C SER A 21 -25.29 8.49 4.94
N ASN A 22 -24.17 7.74 4.92
CA ASN A 22 -23.25 7.67 6.06
C ASN A 22 -21.81 7.47 5.58
N GLY A 23 -20.83 7.82 6.42
CA GLY A 23 -19.43 7.55 6.18
C GLY A 23 -18.59 8.75 5.74
N ILE A 24 -17.33 8.47 5.40
CA ILE A 24 -16.34 9.50 5.04
C ILE A 24 -16.72 10.23 3.75
N LEU A 25 -17.37 9.54 2.81
CA LEU A 25 -17.83 10.15 1.56
C LEU A 25 -18.87 11.25 1.80
N LEU A 26 -19.74 11.09 2.78
CA LEU A 26 -20.70 12.14 3.18
C LEU A 26 -19.97 13.38 3.70
N ILE A 27 -18.93 13.19 4.52
CA ILE A 27 -18.13 14.31 5.04
C ILE A 27 -17.44 15.03 3.88
N ALA A 28 -16.86 14.29 2.93
CA ALA A 28 -16.23 14.88 1.75
C ALA A 28 -17.21 15.66 0.87
N ASN A 29 -18.43 15.15 0.68
CA ASN A 29 -19.49 15.87 -0.05
C ASN A 29 -19.91 17.15 0.67
N SER A 30 -19.98 17.12 2.03
CA SER A 30 -20.26 18.33 2.80
C SER A 30 -19.14 19.37 2.69
N LEU A 31 -17.88 18.94 2.64
CA LEU A 31 -16.74 19.83 2.39
C LEU A 31 -16.72 20.40 0.98
N LEU A 32 -17.20 19.65 -0.02
CA LEU A 32 -17.35 20.16 -1.39
C LEU A 32 -18.30 21.36 -1.41
N LEU A 33 -19.42 21.30 -0.68
CA LEU A 33 -20.32 22.44 -0.51
C LEU A 33 -19.57 23.62 0.13
N GLY A 34 -18.78 23.36 1.18
CA GLY A 34 -17.94 24.39 1.82
C GLY A 34 -16.96 25.05 0.84
N PHE A 35 -16.36 24.29 -0.08
CA PHE A 35 -15.47 24.82 -1.11
C PHE A 35 -16.20 25.73 -2.11
N ILE A 36 -17.43 25.38 -2.47
CA ILE A 36 -18.28 26.24 -3.34
C ILE A 36 -18.56 27.57 -2.63
N LEU A 37 -18.97 27.52 -1.37
CA LEU A 37 -19.21 28.71 -0.58
C LEU A 37 -17.93 29.57 -0.42
N TYR A 38 -16.80 28.95 -0.08
CA TYR A 38 -15.51 29.64 0.02
C TYR A 38 -15.14 30.36 -1.26
N TYR A 39 -15.29 29.69 -2.40
CA TYR A 39 -15.02 30.31 -3.69
C TYR A 39 -15.98 31.48 -3.97
N GLY A 40 -17.27 31.33 -3.68
CA GLY A 40 -18.26 32.39 -3.81
C GLY A 40 -17.86 33.65 -3.03
N PHE A 41 -17.46 33.49 -1.77
CA PHE A 41 -16.96 34.60 -0.96
C PHE A 41 -15.66 35.19 -1.55
N LYS A 42 -14.71 34.35 -1.95
CA LYS A 42 -13.47 34.81 -2.56
C LYS A 42 -13.73 35.59 -3.84
N TYR A 43 -14.67 35.15 -4.67
CA TYR A 43 -15.06 35.82 -5.91
C TYR A 43 -15.70 37.20 -5.63
N LEU A 44 -16.61 37.29 -4.66
CA LEU A 44 -17.21 38.55 -4.23
C LEU A 44 -16.16 39.54 -3.71
N MET A 45 -15.26 39.04 -2.84
CA MET A 45 -14.17 39.87 -2.30
C MET A 45 -13.19 40.34 -3.38
N SER A 46 -12.99 39.57 -4.44
CA SER A 46 -12.09 39.93 -5.53
C SER A 46 -12.54 41.20 -6.28
N HIS A 47 -13.85 41.44 -6.35
CA HIS A 47 -14.39 42.65 -6.92
C HIS A 47 -14.14 43.90 -6.09
N ILE A 48 -13.97 43.69 -4.77
CA ILE A 48 -13.67 44.79 -3.81
C ILE A 48 -12.16 45.05 -3.75
N THR A 49 -11.34 43.97 -3.76
CA THR A 49 -9.90 44.02 -3.54
C THR A 49 -9.08 44.06 -4.83
N TYR A 50 -9.71 44.01 -6.01
CA TYR A 50 -9.03 43.95 -7.33
C TYR A 50 -8.04 42.79 -7.46
N GLN A 51 -8.20 41.71 -6.66
CA GLN A 51 -7.36 40.52 -6.77
C GLN A 51 -7.82 39.64 -7.93
N ARG A 52 -6.87 39.10 -8.67
CA ARG A 52 -7.17 38.13 -9.73
C ARG A 52 -7.63 36.81 -9.11
N VAL A 53 -8.81 36.37 -9.46
CA VAL A 53 -9.37 35.06 -9.11
C VAL A 53 -9.68 34.32 -10.40
N ASP A 54 -9.59 33.01 -10.39
CA ASP A 54 -9.96 32.16 -11.53
C ASP A 54 -11.37 32.50 -12.03
N SER A 55 -11.60 32.31 -13.32
CA SER A 55 -12.94 32.56 -13.88
C SER A 55 -13.95 31.61 -13.21
N PRO A 56 -15.17 32.07 -12.90
CA PRO A 56 -16.23 31.24 -12.31
C PRO A 56 -16.48 29.97 -13.10
N PHE A 57 -16.43 30.05 -14.42
CA PHE A 57 -16.66 28.93 -15.32
C PHE A 57 -15.55 27.83 -15.12
N SER A 58 -14.29 28.24 -15.04
CA SER A 58 -13.17 27.31 -14.80
C SER A 58 -13.31 26.61 -13.45
N PHE A 59 -13.73 27.34 -12.42
CA PHE A 59 -13.94 26.77 -11.09
C PHE A 59 -15.10 25.76 -11.05
N ILE A 60 -16.23 26.10 -11.72
CA ILE A 60 -17.39 25.19 -11.79
C ILE A 60 -17.00 23.88 -12.47
N ILE A 61 -16.25 23.95 -13.59
CA ILE A 61 -15.77 22.75 -14.29
C ILE A 61 -14.87 21.92 -13.37
N LYS A 62 -13.92 22.54 -12.66
CA LYS A 62 -13.04 21.85 -11.70
C LYS A 62 -13.87 21.13 -10.63
N ILE A 63 -14.85 21.80 -10.03
CA ILE A 63 -15.70 21.18 -8.99
C ILE A 63 -16.52 20.01 -9.53
N ILE A 64 -17.09 20.13 -10.72
CA ILE A 64 -17.86 19.03 -11.31
C ILE A 64 -16.96 17.82 -11.56
N ILE A 65 -15.82 18.01 -12.22
CA ILE A 65 -14.91 16.90 -12.55
C ILE A 65 -14.38 16.25 -11.27
N PHE A 66 -13.85 17.03 -10.35
CA PHE A 66 -13.25 16.46 -9.12
C PHE A 66 -14.29 15.96 -8.14
N GLY A 67 -15.50 16.55 -8.11
CA GLY A 67 -16.63 16.02 -7.36
C GLY A 67 -17.08 14.64 -7.87
N ILE A 68 -17.11 14.44 -9.19
CA ILE A 68 -17.35 13.12 -9.78
C ILE A 68 -16.22 12.16 -9.40
N CYS A 69 -14.95 12.52 -9.58
CA CYS A 69 -13.81 11.68 -9.20
C CYS A 69 -13.82 11.32 -7.71
N MET A 70 -14.21 12.25 -6.84
CA MET A 70 -14.35 12.03 -5.40
C MET A 70 -15.40 10.96 -5.09
N ASN A 71 -16.57 11.03 -5.71
CA ASN A 71 -17.64 10.05 -5.51
C ASN A 71 -17.29 8.68 -6.11
N PHE A 72 -16.52 8.63 -7.19
CA PHE A 72 -16.01 7.40 -7.80
C PHE A 72 -14.68 6.93 -7.23
N SER A 73 -14.13 7.60 -6.22
CA SER A 73 -12.81 7.30 -5.65
C SER A 73 -12.69 5.86 -5.15
N PHE A 74 -13.76 5.27 -4.63
CA PHE A 74 -13.80 3.87 -4.21
C PHE A 74 -13.49 2.92 -5.38
N PHE A 75 -14.18 3.08 -6.50
CA PHE A 75 -13.99 2.24 -7.69
C PHE A 75 -12.61 2.46 -8.33
N ILE A 76 -12.11 3.70 -8.32
CA ILE A 76 -10.76 4.01 -8.83
C ILE A 76 -9.72 3.28 -8.00
N LEU A 77 -9.86 3.29 -6.68
CA LEU A 77 -8.94 2.59 -5.78
C LEU A 77 -9.05 1.08 -5.89
N GLN A 78 -10.27 0.54 -6.01
CA GLN A 78 -10.47 -0.87 -6.26
C GLN A 78 -9.72 -1.33 -7.51
N PHE A 79 -9.88 -0.60 -8.61
CA PHE A 79 -9.16 -0.88 -9.84
C PHE A 79 -7.63 -0.85 -9.68
N LEU A 80 -7.09 0.15 -8.95
CA LEU A 80 -5.65 0.25 -8.68
C LEU A 80 -5.13 -0.91 -7.81
N LEU A 81 -5.91 -1.34 -6.82
CA LEU A 81 -5.56 -2.48 -5.97
C LEU A 81 -5.58 -3.79 -6.75
N ASP A 82 -6.59 -4.00 -7.60
CA ASP A 82 -6.70 -5.18 -8.44
C ASP A 82 -5.55 -5.25 -9.45
N LEU A 83 -5.19 -4.13 -10.05
CA LEU A 83 -4.06 -4.06 -10.97
C LEU A 83 -2.75 -4.43 -10.25
N ASN A 84 -2.50 -3.87 -9.07
CA ASN A 84 -1.33 -4.18 -8.25
C ASN A 84 -1.31 -5.65 -7.82
N SER A 85 -2.47 -6.20 -7.42
CA SER A 85 -2.62 -7.60 -7.04
C SER A 85 -2.34 -8.54 -8.21
N ASN A 86 -2.89 -8.25 -9.39
CA ASN A 86 -2.70 -9.06 -10.59
C ASN A 86 -1.22 -9.11 -11.01
N ILE A 87 -0.49 -8.00 -10.92
CA ILE A 87 0.96 -7.97 -11.18
C ILE A 87 1.69 -8.88 -10.18
N SER A 88 1.36 -8.76 -8.90
CA SER A 88 1.99 -9.59 -7.86
C SER A 88 1.68 -11.08 -8.04
N LEU A 89 0.43 -11.42 -8.42
CA LEU A 89 0.02 -12.78 -8.72
C LEU A 89 0.73 -13.34 -9.96
N ALA A 90 0.94 -12.53 -11.00
CA ALA A 90 1.70 -12.94 -12.18
C ALA A 90 3.15 -13.30 -11.82
N ILE A 91 3.81 -12.51 -10.98
CA ILE A 91 5.16 -12.82 -10.50
C ILE A 91 5.18 -14.12 -9.69
N ARG A 92 4.18 -14.34 -8.83
CA ARG A 92 4.07 -15.58 -8.05
C ARG A 92 3.82 -16.80 -8.92
N SER A 93 2.98 -16.67 -9.96
CA SER A 93 2.72 -17.76 -10.90
C SER A 93 3.97 -18.16 -11.69
N LEU A 94 4.80 -17.17 -12.07
CA LEU A 94 6.12 -17.44 -12.64
C LEU A 94 7.00 -18.24 -11.69
N GLY A 95 7.04 -17.87 -10.42
CA GLY A 95 7.80 -18.61 -9.42
C GLY A 95 7.28 -20.03 -9.20
N LYS A 96 5.97 -20.22 -9.19
CA LYS A 96 5.36 -21.56 -9.09
C LYS A 96 5.75 -22.44 -10.29
N ASN A 97 5.75 -21.89 -11.49
CA ASN A 97 6.14 -22.61 -12.71
C ASN A 97 7.63 -22.96 -12.73
N LEU A 98 8.49 -22.08 -12.20
CA LEU A 98 9.94 -22.27 -12.20
C LEU A 98 10.42 -23.20 -11.08
N PHE A 99 9.85 -23.09 -9.88
CA PHE A 99 10.34 -23.75 -8.67
C PHE A 99 9.42 -24.87 -8.16
N GLY A 100 8.25 -25.07 -8.76
CA GLY A 100 7.28 -26.09 -8.35
C GLY A 100 6.62 -25.85 -6.98
N SER A 101 6.94 -24.71 -6.32
CA SER A 101 6.41 -24.34 -5.01
C SER A 101 5.84 -22.92 -5.05
N GLU A 102 4.84 -22.67 -4.19
CA GLU A 102 4.25 -21.32 -4.12
C GLU A 102 5.23 -20.32 -3.50
N LEU A 103 5.37 -19.14 -4.15
CA LEU A 103 6.14 -18.05 -3.56
C LEU A 103 5.35 -17.44 -2.39
N SER A 104 5.53 -18.00 -1.21
CA SER A 104 4.92 -17.50 0.03
C SER A 104 5.96 -17.44 1.15
N PHE A 105 5.73 -16.56 2.14
CA PHE A 105 6.60 -16.50 3.31
C PHE A 105 6.60 -17.79 4.11
N SER A 106 5.45 -18.47 4.21
CA SER A 106 5.34 -19.77 4.89
C SER A 106 6.20 -20.83 4.21
N GLU A 107 6.19 -20.88 2.88
CA GLU A 107 7.02 -21.82 2.12
C GLU A 107 8.50 -21.48 2.22
N LEU A 108 8.85 -20.19 2.24
CA LEU A 108 10.21 -19.74 2.49
C LEU A 108 10.70 -20.20 3.87
N ILE A 109 9.87 -20.00 4.92
CA ILE A 109 10.18 -20.45 6.28
C ILE A 109 10.35 -21.98 6.35
N ASN A 110 9.47 -22.72 5.67
CA ASN A 110 9.55 -24.17 5.59
C ASN A 110 10.87 -24.61 4.92
N LYS A 111 11.23 -24.01 3.79
CA LYS A 111 12.53 -24.29 3.13
C LYS A 111 13.71 -23.97 4.04
N ILE A 112 13.66 -22.86 4.77
CA ILE A 112 14.71 -22.51 5.74
C ILE A 112 14.79 -23.54 6.86
N ASN A 113 13.65 -23.91 7.44
CA ASN A 113 13.60 -24.88 8.54
C ASN A 113 14.08 -26.29 8.13
N THR A 114 13.74 -26.74 6.91
CA THR A 114 14.16 -28.04 6.41
C THR A 114 15.66 -28.09 6.08
N ASN A 115 16.23 -27.01 5.59
CA ASN A 115 17.64 -26.95 5.19
C ASN A 115 18.59 -26.54 6.32
N ILE A 116 18.06 -25.86 7.34
CA ILE A 116 18.79 -25.56 8.57
C ILE A 116 18.28 -26.51 9.67
N SER A 117 18.25 -27.82 9.39
CA SER A 117 17.96 -28.83 10.40
C SER A 117 19.04 -28.78 11.48
N ILE A 118 18.67 -28.34 12.67
CA ILE A 118 19.51 -28.44 13.84
C ILE A 118 19.18 -29.77 14.50
N ASP A 119 20.17 -30.59 14.68
CA ASP A 119 20.14 -31.61 15.73
C ASP A 119 19.79 -30.91 17.05
N THR A 120 18.61 -31.25 17.57
CA THR A 120 18.04 -30.65 18.79
C THR A 120 18.90 -30.95 20.04
N SER A 121 19.98 -31.69 19.89
CA SER A 121 20.87 -32.11 20.98
C SER A 121 21.92 -31.07 21.40
N SER A 122 22.12 -29.99 20.66
CA SER A 122 23.10 -28.95 21.04
C SER A 122 22.65 -27.55 20.54
N LEU A 123 21.66 -26.99 21.23
CA LEU A 123 21.30 -25.57 21.08
C LEU A 123 22.38 -24.68 21.73
N ASN A 124 23.54 -24.60 21.12
CA ASN A 124 24.51 -23.57 21.47
C ASN A 124 24.08 -22.28 20.74
N ILE A 125 23.40 -21.40 21.48
CA ILE A 125 22.96 -20.06 20.98
C ILE A 125 24.20 -19.29 20.47
N PHE A 126 25.38 -19.57 20.95
CA PHE A 126 26.66 -18.96 20.54
C PHE A 126 27.31 -19.64 19.33
N SER A 127 26.73 -20.70 18.76
CA SER A 127 27.19 -21.23 17.48
C SER A 127 26.81 -20.29 16.33
N VAL A 128 27.59 -20.30 15.25
CA VAL A 128 27.28 -19.46 14.03
C VAL A 128 25.88 -19.77 13.55
N ASP A 129 25.42 -21.00 13.52
CA ASP A 129 24.09 -21.41 13.12
C ASP A 129 22.99 -20.93 14.10
N GLY A 130 23.29 -20.89 15.39
CA GLY A 130 22.41 -20.33 16.42
C GLY A 130 22.23 -18.83 16.28
N LEU A 131 23.29 -18.09 15.98
CA LEU A 131 23.25 -16.66 15.69
C LEU A 131 22.45 -16.36 14.41
N ILE A 132 22.66 -17.13 13.35
CA ILE A 132 21.92 -16.99 12.09
C ILE A 132 20.42 -17.21 12.33
N LYS A 133 20.03 -18.23 13.09
CA LYS A 133 18.62 -18.50 13.41
C LYS A 133 17.97 -17.42 14.26
N SER A 134 18.65 -16.95 15.30
CA SER A 134 18.12 -15.89 16.16
C SER A 134 17.91 -14.59 15.37
N THR A 135 18.88 -14.21 14.54
CA THR A 135 18.78 -13.04 13.67
C THR A 135 17.65 -13.19 12.66
N LEU A 136 17.49 -14.37 12.07
CA LEU A 136 16.44 -14.66 11.10
C LEU A 136 15.06 -14.62 11.74
N SER A 137 14.91 -15.15 12.95
CA SER A 137 13.66 -15.09 13.71
C SER A 137 13.25 -13.66 14.05
N LEU A 138 14.20 -12.83 14.49
CA LEU A 138 13.96 -11.40 14.75
C LEU A 138 13.59 -10.65 13.48
N SER A 139 14.26 -10.95 12.37
CA SER A 139 13.95 -10.34 11.06
C SER A 139 12.54 -10.69 10.59
N LEU A 140 12.13 -11.95 10.74
CA LEU A 140 10.76 -12.39 10.40
C LEU A 140 9.70 -11.70 11.26
N LEU A 141 9.96 -11.56 12.55
CA LEU A 141 9.06 -10.85 13.46
C LEU A 141 8.91 -9.38 13.06
N ASN A 142 10.02 -8.71 12.79
CA ASN A 142 10.03 -7.32 12.32
C ASN A 142 9.31 -7.17 10.98
N LEU A 143 9.50 -8.13 10.07
CA LEU A 143 8.81 -8.17 8.79
C LEU A 143 7.29 -8.28 8.96
N VAL A 144 6.79 -9.14 9.86
CA VAL A 144 5.35 -9.26 10.15
C VAL A 144 4.79 -7.94 10.66
N PHE A 145 5.49 -7.25 11.56
CA PHE A 145 5.08 -5.94 12.05
C PHE A 145 5.05 -4.88 10.93
N SER A 146 6.09 -4.83 10.10
CA SER A 146 6.18 -3.91 8.96
C SER A 146 5.00 -4.11 8.00
N TYR A 147 4.66 -5.37 7.69
CA TYR A 147 3.53 -5.67 6.81
C TYR A 147 2.17 -5.34 7.43
N SER A 148 2.01 -5.60 8.73
CA SER A 148 0.79 -5.25 9.46
C SER A 148 0.57 -3.73 9.46
N PHE A 149 1.64 -2.98 9.71
CA PHE A 149 1.59 -1.51 9.68
C PHE A 149 1.25 -0.98 8.29
N ARG A 150 1.88 -1.54 7.27
CA ARG A 150 1.59 -1.20 5.88
C ARG A 150 0.13 -1.46 5.50
N TYR A 151 -0.44 -2.60 5.93
CA TYR A 151 -1.84 -2.92 5.69
C TYR A 151 -2.78 -1.85 6.27
N ILE A 152 -2.52 -1.42 7.51
CA ILE A 152 -3.28 -0.35 8.15
C ILE A 152 -3.12 0.97 7.39
N MET A 153 -1.88 1.32 7.00
CA MET A 153 -1.61 2.55 6.26
C MET A 153 -2.33 2.59 4.93
N VAL A 154 -2.37 1.49 4.18
CA VAL A 154 -3.13 1.44 2.92
C VAL A 154 -4.62 1.70 3.17
N LYS A 155 -5.22 1.10 4.20
CA LYS A 155 -6.62 1.39 4.58
C LYS A 155 -6.84 2.88 4.88
N VAL A 156 -5.93 3.50 5.62
CA VAL A 156 -6.00 4.95 5.93
C VAL A 156 -5.92 5.78 4.65
N PHE A 157 -4.98 5.45 3.74
CA PHE A 157 -4.86 6.17 2.46
C PHE A 157 -6.10 6.02 1.59
N ILE A 158 -6.74 4.85 1.61
CA ILE A 158 -8.02 4.62 0.92
C ILE A 158 -9.12 5.52 1.50
N LEU A 159 -9.23 5.61 2.83
CA LEU A 159 -10.22 6.46 3.48
C LEU A 159 -9.98 7.95 3.21
N LEU A 160 -8.74 8.36 2.96
CA LEU A 160 -8.38 9.73 2.62
C LEU A 160 -8.61 10.08 1.14
N ALA A 161 -8.90 9.10 0.28
CA ALA A 161 -9.06 9.32 -1.16
C ALA A 161 -10.12 10.36 -1.52
N PRO A 162 -11.34 10.37 -0.95
CA PRO A 162 -12.31 11.41 -1.28
C PRO A 162 -11.80 12.82 -1.02
N PHE A 163 -11.08 13.02 0.09
CA PHE A 163 -10.47 14.32 0.43
C PHE A 163 -9.32 14.68 -0.53
N ALA A 164 -8.55 13.67 -0.94
CA ALA A 164 -7.47 13.89 -1.89
C ALA A 164 -8.02 14.35 -3.26
N PHE A 165 -9.05 13.71 -3.78
CA PHE A 165 -9.69 14.15 -5.01
C PHE A 165 -10.33 15.54 -4.86
N LEU A 166 -10.99 15.79 -3.72
CA LEU A 166 -11.58 17.10 -3.44
C LEU A 166 -10.52 18.21 -3.41
N SER A 167 -9.32 17.93 -2.93
CA SER A 167 -8.23 18.92 -2.86
C SER A 167 -7.78 19.45 -4.22
N LEU A 168 -8.09 18.75 -5.31
CA LEU A 168 -7.81 19.20 -6.68
C LEU A 168 -8.75 20.33 -7.13
N SER A 169 -9.87 20.54 -6.45
CA SER A 169 -10.82 21.60 -6.78
C SER A 169 -10.23 23.01 -6.58
N LEU A 170 -9.25 23.14 -5.69
CA LEU A 170 -8.56 24.39 -5.40
C LEU A 170 -7.07 24.27 -5.67
N ASP A 171 -6.49 25.19 -6.42
CA ASP A 171 -5.05 25.15 -6.76
C ASP A 171 -4.17 25.22 -5.51
N SER A 172 -4.62 25.94 -4.47
CA SER A 172 -3.89 26.06 -3.19
C SER A 172 -3.75 24.75 -2.41
N THR A 173 -4.66 23.77 -2.63
CA THR A 173 -4.68 22.48 -1.92
C THR A 173 -4.26 21.30 -2.81
N SER A 174 -3.98 21.53 -4.09
CA SER A 174 -3.61 20.48 -5.05
C SER A 174 -2.34 19.69 -4.68
N TRP A 175 -1.46 20.29 -3.87
CA TRP A 175 -0.27 19.61 -3.32
C TRP A 175 -0.61 18.39 -2.48
N PHE A 176 -1.77 18.41 -1.80
CA PHE A 176 -2.22 17.29 -0.97
C PHE A 176 -2.49 16.04 -1.82
N PHE A 177 -3.21 16.20 -2.94
CA PHE A 177 -3.44 15.10 -3.87
C PHE A 177 -2.13 14.50 -4.41
N LYS A 178 -1.19 15.35 -4.82
CA LYS A 178 0.11 14.89 -5.35
C LYS A 178 0.89 14.09 -4.31
N SER A 179 0.93 14.58 -3.07
CA SER A 179 1.59 13.90 -1.96
C SER A 179 0.89 12.59 -1.61
N TRP A 180 -0.44 12.60 -1.51
CA TRP A 180 -1.26 11.43 -1.23
C TRP A 180 -1.06 10.34 -2.30
N LEU A 181 -1.15 10.71 -3.57
CA LEU A 181 -1.00 9.78 -4.69
C LEU A 181 0.40 9.15 -4.72
N LYS A 182 1.45 9.97 -4.53
CA LYS A 182 2.83 9.48 -4.46
C LYS A 182 3.00 8.45 -3.34
N ASN A 183 2.50 8.74 -2.15
CA ASN A 183 2.62 7.84 -1.01
C ASN A 183 1.79 6.57 -1.20
N LEU A 184 0.57 6.66 -1.74
CA LEU A 184 -0.24 5.49 -2.06
C LEU A 184 0.47 4.57 -3.05
N PHE A 185 0.98 5.12 -4.16
CA PHE A 185 1.74 4.33 -5.13
C PHE A 185 2.99 3.71 -4.51
N SER A 186 3.73 4.45 -3.70
CA SER A 186 4.89 3.91 -2.98
C SER A 186 4.51 2.69 -2.14
N LEU A 187 3.41 2.76 -1.39
CA LEU A 187 2.91 1.64 -0.58
C LEU A 187 2.50 0.43 -1.44
N LEU A 188 1.90 0.65 -2.61
CA LEU A 188 1.49 -0.42 -3.51
C LEU A 188 2.69 -1.07 -4.22
N PHE A 189 3.64 -0.26 -4.70
CA PHE A 189 4.84 -0.76 -5.38
C PHE A 189 5.71 -1.65 -4.49
N ILE A 190 5.76 -1.40 -3.19
CA ILE A 190 6.50 -2.27 -2.25
C ILE A 190 6.02 -3.72 -2.38
N GLN A 191 4.73 -3.98 -2.62
CA GLN A 191 4.21 -5.35 -2.79
C GLN A 191 4.81 -6.06 -4.01
N ILE A 192 4.98 -5.33 -5.11
CA ILE A 192 5.61 -5.86 -6.33
C ILE A 192 7.08 -6.16 -6.06
N ILE A 193 7.79 -5.21 -5.41
CA ILE A 193 9.20 -5.39 -5.05
C ILE A 193 9.39 -6.62 -4.17
N VAL A 194 8.55 -6.80 -3.17
CA VAL A 194 8.57 -7.97 -2.29
C VAL A 194 8.36 -9.28 -3.06
N SER A 195 7.42 -9.29 -4.01
CA SER A 195 7.19 -10.47 -4.85
C SER A 195 8.42 -10.80 -5.70
N LEU A 196 9.12 -9.79 -6.21
CA LEU A 196 10.39 -9.96 -6.94
C LEU A 196 11.52 -10.45 -6.04
N VAL A 197 11.66 -9.88 -4.83
CA VAL A 197 12.69 -10.34 -3.88
C VAL A 197 12.44 -11.79 -3.47
N LEU A 198 11.18 -12.18 -3.22
CA LEU A 198 10.83 -13.56 -2.96
C LEU A 198 11.20 -14.47 -4.14
N LEU A 199 10.93 -14.06 -5.38
CA LEU A 199 11.32 -14.82 -6.55
C LEU A 199 12.84 -15.06 -6.59
N ILE A 200 13.64 -14.02 -6.33
CA ILE A 200 15.10 -14.12 -6.26
C ILE A 200 15.54 -15.04 -5.12
N LEU A 201 14.96 -14.89 -3.93
CA LEU A 201 15.28 -15.75 -2.79
C LEU A 201 15.00 -17.23 -3.08
N PHE A 202 13.90 -17.53 -3.77
CA PHE A 202 13.57 -18.90 -4.17
C PHE A 202 14.47 -19.45 -5.27
N SER A 203 15.14 -18.60 -6.06
CA SER A 203 16.11 -19.02 -7.07
C SER A 203 17.46 -19.44 -6.50
N LEU A 204 17.75 -19.04 -5.26
CA LEU A 204 19.00 -19.39 -4.60
C LEU A 204 18.94 -20.84 -4.09
N ASP A 205 20.03 -21.60 -4.32
CA ASP A 205 20.11 -22.99 -3.88
C ASP A 205 20.49 -23.05 -2.39
N PHE A 206 19.57 -23.56 -1.57
CA PHE A 206 19.75 -23.72 -0.12
C PHE A 206 20.57 -24.94 0.27
N SER A 207 20.73 -25.89 -0.63
CA SER A 207 21.39 -27.17 -0.30
C SER A 207 22.90 -27.03 -0.15
N SER A 208 23.47 -25.90 -0.57
CA SER A 208 24.90 -25.65 -0.41
C SER A 208 25.22 -25.31 1.06
N SER A 209 26.12 -26.06 1.67
CA SER A 209 26.67 -25.83 3.02
C SER A 209 27.47 -24.51 3.14
N ASN A 210 27.45 -23.66 2.11
CA ASN A 210 28.18 -22.41 2.06
C ASN A 210 27.57 -21.37 3.00
N LEU A 211 28.35 -20.95 4.00
CA LEU A 211 28.02 -19.84 4.90
C LEU A 211 27.57 -18.58 4.15
N PHE A 212 28.16 -18.31 2.98
CA PHE A 212 27.80 -17.16 2.15
C PHE A 212 26.31 -17.16 1.77
N ASN A 213 25.77 -18.29 1.31
CA ASN A 213 24.37 -18.40 0.94
C ASN A 213 23.45 -18.17 2.13
N LYS A 214 23.82 -18.65 3.32
CA LYS A 214 23.06 -18.40 4.57
C LYS A 214 22.99 -16.90 4.89
N PHE A 215 24.10 -16.16 4.74
CA PHE A 215 24.14 -14.71 4.95
C PHE A 215 23.33 -13.94 3.90
N VAL A 216 23.35 -14.36 2.63
CA VAL A 216 22.57 -13.76 1.56
C VAL A 216 21.07 -13.88 1.86
N TYR A 217 20.64 -14.98 2.47
CA TYR A 217 19.25 -15.15 2.91
C TYR A 217 18.85 -14.20 4.03
N VAL A 218 19.67 -14.10 5.05
CA VAL A 218 19.42 -13.16 6.15
C VAL A 218 19.37 -11.74 5.62
N GLY A 219 20.31 -11.38 4.74
CA GLY A 219 20.33 -10.07 4.07
C GLY A 219 19.13 -9.83 3.18
N GLY A 220 18.68 -10.86 2.43
CA GLY A 220 17.49 -10.78 1.57
C GLY A 220 16.21 -10.56 2.39
N ILE A 221 16.03 -11.26 3.51
CA ILE A 221 14.90 -11.03 4.40
C ILE A 221 14.97 -9.65 5.05
N TYR A 222 16.16 -9.20 5.45
CA TYR A 222 16.35 -7.84 5.95
C TYR A 222 16.01 -6.76 4.93
N SER A 223 16.27 -7.00 3.65
CA SER A 223 15.93 -6.06 2.57
C SER A 223 14.42 -5.91 2.33
N LEU A 224 13.60 -6.81 2.89
CA LEU A 224 12.14 -6.79 2.81
C LEU A 224 11.48 -5.95 3.91
N ILE A 225 12.25 -5.55 4.92
CA ILE A 225 11.81 -4.73 6.05
C ILE A 225 11.91 -3.27 5.72
#